data_a532c643138e2648ddbb9ba444bcf16c
#
_entry.id   a532c643138e2648ddbb9ba444bcf16c
#
_cell.length_a   1.000
_cell.length_b   1.000
_cell.length_c   1.000
_cell.angle_alpha   90.00
_cell.angle_beta   90.00
_cell.angle_gamma   90.00
#
_symmetry.space_group_name_H-M   'P 1'
#
loop_
_entity.id
_entity.type
_entity.pdbx_description
1 polymer ?
#
loop_
_entity_poly.entity_id
_entity_poly.type
_entity_poly.pdbx_seq_one_letter_code
_entity_poly.pdbx_strand_id
1 'polypeptide(L)'
;MASLIEAIIFDGAPQTAAVPDRLKTVPLTAGLTMLPLTDKALEHLGAADPNDDRIKPGWILRRAVATLAEHMSADRHVLYVFGETFGGPGTREAVGWYEGRLFYGPAGTCDLEADREPGYQVAPHRDSAMNGGLRAMGVQAAPGVDEYETIGLTRHRMIDDWITT
;
A
#
# COMPACT_ATOMS: atom_id res chain seq x y z
N MET A 1 1.45 -19.48 -5.37
CA MET A 1 1.88 -19.16 -4.00
C MET A 1 1.19 -17.90 -3.51
N ALA A 2 0.75 -17.90 -2.26
CA ALA A 2 0.10 -16.72 -1.69
C ALA A 2 1.11 -15.60 -1.44
N SER A 3 0.69 -14.37 -1.63
CA SER A 3 1.40 -13.18 -1.17
C SER A 3 0.39 -12.17 -0.63
N LEU A 4 0.79 -11.46 0.40
CA LEU A 4 -0.02 -10.43 1.02
C LEU A 4 0.87 -9.26 1.41
N ILE A 5 0.56 -8.10 0.91
CA ILE A 5 1.16 -6.84 1.34
C ILE A 5 0.06 -5.83 1.66
N GLU A 6 0.20 -5.18 2.80
CA GLU A 6 -0.59 -4.01 3.14
C GLU A 6 0.35 -3.04 3.85
N ALA A 7 0.49 -1.84 3.32
CA ALA A 7 1.52 -0.92 3.81
C ALA A 7 1.20 0.53 3.46
N ILE A 8 1.83 1.44 4.21
CA ILE A 8 1.96 2.84 3.82
C ILE A 8 3.40 3.06 3.35
N ILE A 9 3.56 3.56 2.14
CA ILE A 9 4.86 3.87 1.53
C ILE A 9 4.99 5.39 1.43
N PHE A 10 6.13 5.93 1.83
CA PHE A 10 6.36 7.36 1.79
C PHE A 10 7.79 7.69 1.41
N ASP A 11 8.00 8.90 0.89
CA ASP A 11 9.34 9.40 0.58
C ASP A 11 9.98 9.99 1.84
N GLY A 12 11.32 9.96 1.89
CA GLY A 12 12.09 10.51 2.98
C GLY A 12 12.33 9.56 4.14
N ALA A 13 12.99 10.09 5.18
CA ALA A 13 13.38 9.32 6.35
C ALA A 13 12.22 9.13 7.33
N PRO A 14 12.15 7.99 8.03
CA PRO A 14 11.06 7.74 8.99
C PRO A 14 11.02 8.73 10.15
N GLN A 15 12.17 9.28 10.54
CA GLN A 15 12.26 10.24 11.66
C GLN A 15 11.54 11.56 11.40
N THR A 16 11.33 11.91 10.13
CA THR A 16 10.67 13.16 9.75
C THR A 16 9.19 12.96 9.41
N ALA A 17 8.72 11.71 9.37
CA ALA A 17 7.34 11.37 9.11
C ALA A 17 6.55 11.30 10.42
N ALA A 18 5.25 11.58 10.37
CA ALA A 18 4.35 11.46 11.51
C ALA A 18 3.95 9.98 11.76
N VAL A 19 4.95 9.12 11.88
CA VAL A 19 4.74 7.69 12.16
C VAL A 19 4.56 7.50 13.66
N PRO A 20 3.51 6.79 14.11
CA PRO A 20 3.37 6.47 15.52
C PRO A 20 4.58 5.73 16.09
N ASP A 21 5.04 6.10 17.28
CA ASP A 21 6.30 5.62 17.88
C ASP A 21 6.41 4.09 18.00
N ARG A 22 5.28 3.42 18.13
CA ARG A 22 5.25 1.96 18.32
C ARG A 22 5.30 1.17 17.01
N LEU A 23 5.20 1.84 15.87
CA LEU A 23 5.18 1.19 14.57
C LEU A 23 6.58 1.18 13.98
N LYS A 24 6.93 0.04 13.39
CA LYS A 24 8.24 -0.14 12.75
C LYS A 24 8.15 0.22 11.28
N THR A 25 9.21 0.84 10.79
CA THR A 25 9.36 1.16 9.37
C THR A 25 10.52 0.37 8.78
N VAL A 26 10.48 0.17 7.47
CA VAL A 26 11.49 -0.59 6.72
C VAL A 26 11.93 0.26 5.53
N PRO A 27 13.25 0.42 5.32
CA PRO A 27 13.73 1.12 4.13
C PRO A 27 13.48 0.29 2.87
N LEU A 28 13.04 0.95 1.82
CA LEU A 28 12.94 0.42 0.46
C LEU A 28 14.02 1.06 -0.41
N THR A 29 14.11 0.64 -1.66
CA THR A 29 14.99 1.31 -2.61
C THR A 29 14.37 2.62 -3.11
N ALA A 30 15.13 3.41 -3.89
CA ALA A 30 14.68 4.69 -4.45
C ALA A 30 14.31 5.76 -3.41
N GLY A 31 14.91 5.71 -2.21
CA GLY A 31 14.67 6.70 -1.16
C GLY A 31 13.31 6.59 -0.48
N LEU A 32 12.62 5.48 -0.65
CA LEU A 32 11.31 5.23 -0.05
C LEU A 32 11.44 4.48 1.28
N THR A 33 10.45 4.70 2.13
CA THR A 33 10.27 3.99 3.40
C THR A 33 8.90 3.36 3.43
N MET A 34 8.80 2.18 4.02
CA MET A 34 7.55 1.45 4.16
C MET A 34 7.17 1.30 5.63
N LEU A 35 5.91 1.55 5.94
CA LEU A 35 5.27 1.20 7.20
C LEU A 35 4.40 -0.03 6.94
N PRO A 36 4.88 -1.25 7.29
CA PRO A 36 4.07 -2.46 7.14
C PRO A 36 2.85 -2.42 8.05
N LEU A 37 1.68 -2.72 7.50
CA LEU A 37 0.42 -2.77 8.25
C LEU A 37 0.11 -4.21 8.64
N THR A 38 0.89 -4.74 9.58
CA THR A 38 0.65 -6.04 10.20
C THR A 38 -0.59 -5.99 11.08
N ASP A 39 -1.08 -7.14 11.52
CA ASP A 39 -2.20 -7.19 12.48
C ASP A 39 -1.90 -6.37 13.73
N LYS A 40 -0.67 -6.46 14.23
CA LYS A 40 -0.23 -5.64 15.38
C LYS A 40 -0.27 -4.15 15.10
N ALA A 41 0.19 -3.74 13.93
CA ALA A 41 0.14 -2.34 13.53
C ALA A 41 -1.30 -1.84 13.44
N LEU A 42 -2.18 -2.64 12.84
CA LEU A 42 -3.60 -2.32 12.74
C LEU A 42 -4.27 -2.23 14.13
N GLU A 43 -3.91 -3.11 15.06
CA GLU A 43 -4.37 -3.03 16.46
C GLU A 43 -3.95 -1.70 17.11
N HIS A 44 -2.70 -1.30 16.95
CA HIS A 44 -2.20 -0.02 17.46
C HIS A 44 -2.92 1.19 16.87
N LEU A 45 -3.38 1.08 15.64
CA LEU A 45 -4.13 2.14 14.96
C LEU A 45 -5.63 2.11 15.27
N GLY A 46 -6.10 1.12 16.05
CA GLY A 46 -7.52 0.93 16.30
C GLY A 46 -8.28 0.43 15.07
N ALA A 47 -7.59 -0.25 14.16
CA ALA A 47 -8.12 -0.67 12.86
C ALA A 47 -8.18 -2.19 12.70
N ALA A 48 -8.09 -2.95 13.78
CA ALA A 48 -8.06 -4.42 13.72
C ALA A 48 -9.45 -5.06 13.68
N ASP A 49 -10.51 -4.31 13.97
CA ASP A 49 -11.88 -4.85 13.98
C ASP A 49 -12.29 -5.20 12.54
N PRO A 50 -12.72 -6.43 12.25
CA PRO A 50 -13.21 -6.81 10.91
C PRO A 50 -14.44 -6.02 10.46
N ASN A 51 -15.14 -5.37 11.40
CA ASN A 51 -16.26 -4.49 11.09
C ASN A 51 -15.85 -3.02 10.97
N ASP A 52 -14.56 -2.74 10.90
CA ASP A 52 -14.03 -1.39 10.77
C ASP A 52 -14.63 -0.64 9.58
N ASP A 53 -14.73 0.68 9.77
CA ASP A 53 -15.21 1.58 8.74
C ASP A 53 -14.23 1.59 7.55
N ARG A 54 -14.67 1.02 6.44
CA ARG A 54 -13.94 1.00 5.17
C ARG A 54 -14.25 2.26 4.38
N ILE A 55 -13.30 2.69 3.54
CA ILE A 55 -13.55 3.87 2.69
C ILE A 55 -14.67 3.63 1.68
N LYS A 56 -14.84 2.38 1.24
CA LYS A 56 -15.90 1.93 0.34
C LYS A 56 -16.29 0.49 0.69
N PRO A 57 -17.57 0.09 0.49
CA PRO A 57 -17.98 -1.29 0.68
C PRO A 57 -17.16 -2.25 -0.19
N GLY A 58 -16.69 -3.35 0.40
CA GLY A 58 -15.89 -4.37 -0.28
C GLY A 58 -14.41 -4.05 -0.41
N TRP A 59 -13.99 -2.83 -0.05
CA TRP A 59 -12.58 -2.44 -0.10
C TRP A 59 -11.86 -2.80 1.20
N ILE A 60 -10.53 -2.88 1.11
CA ILE A 60 -9.68 -3.26 2.25
C ILE A 60 -9.27 -2.04 3.07
N LEU A 61 -9.02 -0.90 2.43
CA LEU A 61 -8.55 0.31 3.11
C LEU A 61 -9.56 0.78 4.17
N ARG A 62 -9.10 0.88 5.40
CA ARG A 62 -9.86 1.35 6.55
C ARG A 62 -9.70 2.86 6.72
N ARG A 63 -10.73 3.54 7.21
CA ARG A 63 -10.68 5.00 7.43
C ARG A 63 -9.58 5.40 8.39
N ALA A 64 -9.34 4.63 9.45
CA ALA A 64 -8.26 4.92 10.40
C ALA A 64 -6.89 4.93 9.71
N VAL A 65 -6.64 4.02 8.79
CA VAL A 65 -5.41 3.96 8.01
C VAL A 65 -5.34 5.12 7.01
N ALA A 66 -6.43 5.42 6.33
CA ALA A 66 -6.50 6.57 5.41
C ALA A 66 -6.24 7.89 6.14
N THR A 67 -6.79 8.06 7.33
CA THR A 67 -6.59 9.25 8.16
C THR A 67 -5.12 9.40 8.55
N LEU A 68 -4.46 8.31 8.94
CA LEU A 68 -3.03 8.33 9.24
C LEU A 68 -2.21 8.72 8.01
N ALA A 69 -2.48 8.09 6.87
CA ALA A 69 -1.75 8.37 5.63
C ALA A 69 -1.92 9.84 5.20
N GLU A 70 -3.12 10.37 5.28
CA GLU A 70 -3.40 11.78 4.99
C GLU A 70 -2.61 12.71 5.92
N HIS A 71 -2.60 12.41 7.21
CA HIS A 71 -1.83 13.16 8.20
C HIS A 71 -0.32 13.12 7.91
N MET A 72 0.21 11.94 7.59
CA MET A 72 1.62 11.77 7.24
C MET A 72 2.00 12.55 5.97
N SER A 73 1.05 12.83 5.10
CA SER A 73 1.29 13.48 3.80
C SER A 73 1.44 14.99 3.87
N ALA A 74 1.42 15.59 5.06
CA ALA A 74 1.47 17.05 5.22
C ALA A 74 2.63 17.70 4.46
N ASP A 75 3.79 17.03 4.38
CA ASP A 75 5.01 17.54 3.76
C ASP A 75 5.66 16.55 2.77
N ARG A 76 4.96 15.50 2.36
CA ARG A 76 5.52 14.44 1.53
C ARG A 76 4.45 13.66 0.78
N HIS A 77 4.89 12.87 -0.21
CA HIS A 77 4.04 11.88 -0.86
C HIS A 77 3.89 10.66 0.04
N VAL A 78 2.66 10.21 0.21
CA VAL A 78 2.31 9.02 0.98
C VAL A 78 1.36 8.19 0.15
N LEU A 79 1.65 6.89 0.01
CA LEU A 79 0.85 5.95 -0.75
C LEU A 79 0.47 4.76 0.11
N TYR A 80 -0.83 4.54 0.31
CA TYR A 80 -1.32 3.27 0.82
C TYR A 80 -1.36 2.27 -0.32
N VAL A 81 -0.88 1.06 -0.04
CA VAL A 81 -0.95 -0.06 -0.98
C VAL A 81 -1.49 -1.31 -0.29
N PHE A 82 -2.29 -2.05 -1.03
CA PHE A 82 -2.73 -3.40 -0.68
C PHE A 82 -2.57 -4.30 -1.90
N GLY A 83 -2.05 -5.50 -1.67
CA GLY A 83 -1.96 -6.51 -2.72
C GLY A 83 -2.08 -7.90 -2.14
N GLU A 84 -2.94 -8.70 -2.73
CA GLU A 84 -3.19 -10.08 -2.32
C GLU A 84 -3.25 -10.97 -3.53
N THR A 85 -2.53 -12.09 -3.49
CA THR A 85 -2.60 -13.14 -4.50
C THR A 85 -2.68 -14.50 -3.83
N PHE A 86 -3.55 -15.35 -4.35
CA PHE A 86 -3.66 -16.73 -3.92
C PHE A 86 -3.52 -17.64 -5.14
N GLY A 87 -2.28 -18.10 -5.41
CA GLY A 87 -2.01 -19.06 -6.48
C GLY A 87 -2.16 -18.52 -7.90
N GLY A 88 -1.97 -17.22 -8.13
CA GLY A 88 -2.00 -16.60 -9.45
C GLY A 88 -2.77 -15.29 -9.49
N PRO A 89 -4.10 -15.30 -9.68
CA PRO A 89 -4.88 -14.06 -9.73
C PRO A 89 -4.83 -13.28 -8.43
N GLY A 90 -4.82 -11.95 -8.53
CA GLY A 90 -4.73 -11.09 -7.37
C GLY A 90 -5.60 -9.86 -7.45
N THR A 91 -5.74 -9.21 -6.30
CA THR A 91 -6.40 -7.92 -6.14
C THR A 91 -5.44 -6.90 -5.56
N ARG A 92 -5.60 -5.63 -5.93
CA ARG A 92 -4.72 -4.53 -5.52
C ARG A 92 -5.55 -3.28 -5.25
N GLU A 93 -5.14 -2.55 -4.20
CA GLU A 93 -5.65 -1.20 -3.93
C GLU A 93 -4.50 -0.24 -3.75
N ALA A 94 -4.70 1.02 -4.13
CA ALA A 94 -3.77 2.08 -3.80
C ALA A 94 -4.48 3.43 -3.71
N VAL A 95 -4.05 4.24 -2.75
CA VAL A 95 -4.52 5.61 -2.57
C VAL A 95 -3.33 6.45 -2.16
N GLY A 96 -3.13 7.59 -2.82
CA GLY A 96 -2.00 8.48 -2.57
C GLY A 96 -2.43 9.86 -2.13
N TRP A 97 -1.68 10.44 -1.17
CA TRP A 97 -1.87 11.79 -0.64
C TRP A 97 -0.57 12.59 -0.71
N TYR A 98 -0.72 13.88 -0.97
CA TYR A 98 0.36 14.85 -0.91
C TYR A 98 -0.21 16.17 -0.39
N GLU A 99 0.43 16.73 0.63
CA GLU A 99 -0.05 17.96 1.30
C GLU A 99 -1.53 17.84 1.74
N GLY A 100 -1.92 16.68 2.26
CA GLY A 100 -3.27 16.42 2.75
C GLY A 100 -4.30 16.21 1.66
N ARG A 101 -3.90 16.12 0.39
CA ARG A 101 -4.81 15.97 -0.76
C ARG A 101 -4.50 14.71 -1.55
N LEU A 102 -5.53 14.12 -2.16
CA LEU A 102 -5.35 12.99 -3.05
C LEU A 102 -4.58 13.40 -4.31
N PHE A 103 -3.50 12.67 -4.63
CA PHE A 103 -2.84 12.76 -5.93
C PHE A 103 -3.08 11.51 -6.78
N TYR A 104 -3.53 10.40 -6.15
CA TYR A 104 -3.79 9.15 -6.85
C TYR A 104 -4.91 8.37 -6.17
N GLY A 105 -5.83 7.84 -6.96
CA GLY A 105 -6.90 6.97 -6.49
C GLY A 105 -8.00 7.71 -5.72
N PRO A 106 -8.81 6.98 -4.96
CA PRO A 106 -8.73 5.53 -4.67
C PRO A 106 -8.81 4.66 -5.92
N ALA A 107 -7.85 3.76 -6.10
CA ALA A 107 -7.80 2.83 -7.22
C ALA A 107 -7.80 1.40 -6.73
N GLY A 108 -8.64 0.56 -7.34
CA GLY A 108 -8.68 -0.87 -7.09
C GLY A 108 -8.64 -1.62 -8.41
N THR A 109 -7.83 -2.66 -8.48
CA THR A 109 -7.72 -3.52 -9.66
C THR A 109 -7.70 -4.99 -9.27
N CYS A 110 -8.14 -5.83 -10.20
CA CYS A 110 -8.06 -7.27 -10.07
C CYS A 110 -7.64 -7.89 -11.41
N ASP A 111 -7.08 -9.08 -11.34
CA ASP A 111 -6.60 -9.76 -12.53
C ASP A 111 -7.74 -10.43 -13.30
N LEU A 112 -8.82 -10.84 -12.61
CA LEU A 112 -9.97 -11.53 -13.20
C LEU A 112 -11.27 -10.82 -12.92
N GLU A 113 -12.17 -10.80 -13.90
CA GLU A 113 -13.53 -10.24 -13.76
C GLU A 113 -14.30 -10.85 -12.58
N ALA A 114 -14.11 -12.16 -12.32
CA ALA A 114 -14.79 -12.86 -11.23
C ALA A 114 -14.43 -12.32 -9.84
N ASP A 115 -13.27 -11.67 -9.69
CA ASP A 115 -12.79 -11.12 -8.43
C ASP A 115 -13.08 -9.62 -8.28
N ARG A 116 -13.82 -9.05 -9.22
CA ARG A 116 -14.04 -7.62 -9.26
C ARG A 116 -15.00 -7.14 -8.18
N GLU A 117 -14.50 -6.33 -7.27
CA GLU A 117 -15.31 -5.61 -6.28
C GLU A 117 -15.87 -4.32 -6.89
N PRO A 118 -16.97 -3.76 -6.32
CA PRO A 118 -17.48 -2.47 -6.76
C PRO A 118 -16.40 -1.38 -6.74
N GLY A 119 -16.21 -0.72 -7.89
CA GLY A 119 -15.18 0.28 -8.06
C GLY A 119 -13.82 -0.23 -8.51
N TYR A 120 -13.61 -1.54 -8.52
CA TYR A 120 -12.38 -2.14 -9.07
C TYR A 120 -12.46 -2.22 -10.59
N GLN A 121 -11.29 -2.18 -11.23
CA GLN A 121 -11.12 -2.40 -12.66
C GLN A 121 -10.30 -3.66 -12.90
N VAL A 122 -10.61 -4.38 -13.98
CA VAL A 122 -9.76 -5.49 -14.42
C VAL A 122 -8.57 -4.91 -15.16
N ALA A 123 -7.36 -5.23 -14.70
CA ALA A 123 -6.12 -4.75 -15.29
C ALA A 123 -5.00 -5.77 -15.09
N PRO A 124 -4.06 -5.90 -16.05
CA PRO A 124 -2.90 -6.75 -15.85
C PRO A 124 -2.02 -6.20 -14.71
N HIS A 125 -1.21 -7.06 -14.13
CA HIS A 125 -0.37 -6.72 -12.96
C HIS A 125 0.46 -5.44 -13.17
N ARG A 126 1.04 -5.25 -14.35
CA ARG A 126 1.84 -4.06 -14.68
C ARG A 126 1.04 -2.75 -14.57
N ASP A 127 -0.26 -2.83 -14.80
CA ASP A 127 -1.19 -1.69 -14.77
C ASP A 127 -2.08 -1.74 -13.52
N SER A 128 -1.67 -2.49 -12.49
CA SER A 128 -2.38 -2.58 -11.22
C SER A 128 -2.45 -1.24 -10.51
N ALA A 129 -3.43 -1.11 -9.62
CA ALA A 129 -3.57 0.06 -8.76
C ALA A 129 -2.26 0.38 -8.04
N MET A 130 -1.56 -0.63 -7.54
CA MET A 130 -0.30 -0.45 -6.81
C MET A 130 0.80 0.13 -7.70
N ASN A 131 1.05 -0.46 -8.86
CA ASN A 131 2.06 0.06 -9.79
C ASN A 131 1.72 1.46 -10.30
N GLY A 132 0.44 1.71 -10.56
CA GLY A 132 -0.03 3.05 -10.94
C GLY A 132 0.25 4.09 -9.86
N GLY A 133 0.01 3.75 -8.61
CA GLY A 133 0.29 4.63 -7.47
C GLY A 133 1.78 4.90 -7.29
N LEU A 134 2.62 3.88 -7.41
CA LEU A 134 4.08 4.03 -7.33
C LEU A 134 4.60 4.91 -8.47
N ARG A 135 4.09 4.72 -9.66
CA ARG A 135 4.44 5.57 -10.82
C ARG A 135 4.03 7.01 -10.58
N ALA A 136 2.86 7.23 -10.02
CA ALA A 136 2.37 8.58 -9.68
C ALA A 136 3.22 9.25 -8.59
N MET A 137 3.87 8.49 -7.71
CA MET A 137 4.85 9.00 -6.73
C MET A 137 6.18 9.38 -7.38
N GLY A 138 6.42 9.02 -8.63
CA GLY A 138 7.68 9.27 -9.32
C GLY A 138 8.61 8.06 -9.40
N VAL A 139 8.17 6.87 -9.01
CA VAL A 139 8.98 5.66 -9.18
C VAL A 139 9.10 5.35 -10.66
N GLN A 140 10.33 5.19 -11.13
CA GLN A 140 10.63 4.77 -12.49
C GLN A 140 11.06 3.31 -12.47
N ALA A 141 10.30 2.47 -13.17
CA ALA A 141 10.61 1.05 -13.25
C ALA A 141 11.98 0.83 -13.90
N ALA A 142 12.80 -0.03 -13.28
CA ALA A 142 14.05 -0.46 -13.87
C ALA A 142 13.77 -1.30 -15.14
N PRO A 143 14.73 -1.40 -16.08
CA PRO A 143 14.53 -2.20 -17.29
C PRO A 143 14.16 -3.64 -16.99
N GLY A 144 13.09 -4.14 -17.60
CA GLY A 144 12.65 -5.53 -17.50
C GLY A 144 11.82 -5.89 -16.25
N VAL A 145 11.58 -4.92 -15.36
CA VAL A 145 10.75 -5.12 -14.15
C VAL A 145 9.74 -4.00 -14.01
N ASP A 146 8.79 -4.16 -13.10
CA ASP A 146 7.80 -3.13 -12.81
C ASP A 146 8.20 -2.25 -11.61
N GLU A 147 7.36 -1.31 -11.24
CA GLU A 147 7.61 -0.40 -10.13
C GLU A 147 7.67 -1.15 -8.78
N TYR A 148 6.81 -2.15 -8.60
CA TYR A 148 6.76 -2.98 -7.41
C TYR A 148 8.10 -3.69 -7.15
N GLU A 149 8.65 -4.33 -8.17
CA GLU A 149 9.96 -4.99 -8.07
C GLU A 149 11.09 -3.97 -7.90
N THR A 150 11.00 -2.84 -8.60
CA THR A 150 12.03 -1.80 -8.56
C THR A 150 12.27 -1.28 -7.15
N ILE A 151 11.23 -1.07 -6.36
CA ILE A 151 11.38 -0.58 -4.98
C ILE A 151 11.66 -1.70 -3.97
N GLY A 152 11.71 -2.95 -4.41
CA GLY A 152 12.10 -4.08 -3.58
C GLY A 152 10.96 -4.76 -2.83
N LEU A 153 9.70 -4.56 -3.24
CA LEU A 153 8.54 -5.20 -2.58
C LEU A 153 8.49 -6.72 -2.79
N THR A 154 9.28 -7.26 -3.69
CA THR A 154 9.37 -8.71 -3.90
C THR A 154 10.26 -9.43 -2.89
N ARG A 155 10.96 -8.70 -2.00
CA ARG A 155 11.88 -9.30 -1.02
C ARG A 155 11.19 -10.26 -0.06
N HIS A 156 9.96 -9.97 0.31
CA HIS A 156 9.16 -10.82 1.18
C HIS A 156 7.74 -10.96 0.61
N ARG A 157 7.15 -12.14 0.78
CA ARG A 157 5.81 -12.42 0.28
C ARG A 157 4.70 -12.02 1.24
N MET A 158 4.97 -12.18 2.54
CA MET A 158 4.00 -11.90 3.59
C MET A 158 4.41 -10.64 4.34
N ILE A 159 3.43 -9.84 4.69
CA ILE A 159 3.69 -8.56 5.37
C ILE A 159 4.43 -8.74 6.70
N ASP A 160 4.16 -9.81 7.41
CA ASP A 160 4.82 -10.08 8.70
C ASP A 160 6.32 -10.32 8.56
N ASP A 161 6.76 -10.84 7.41
CA ASP A 161 8.17 -11.16 7.19
C ASP A 161 9.05 -9.90 7.10
N TRP A 162 8.44 -8.74 6.84
CA TRP A 162 9.17 -7.49 6.72
C TRP A 162 9.70 -6.95 8.04
N ILE A 163 9.14 -7.38 9.16
CA ILE A 163 9.50 -6.87 10.49
C ILE A 163 10.17 -7.90 11.40
N THR A 164 10.32 -9.14 10.95
CA THR A 164 10.94 -10.22 11.72
C THR A 164 12.44 -10.39 11.45
N THR A 165 13.00 -9.66 10.50
CA THR A 165 14.43 -9.72 10.11
C THR A 165 15.23 -8.57 10.66
#